data_f1597141d7af42398fb8f7b5fb5d6128
#
_entry.id   f1597141d7af42398fb8f7b5fb5d6128
#
_cell.length_a   1.000
_cell.length_b   1.000
_cell.length_c   1.000
_cell.angle_alpha   90.00
_cell.angle_beta   90.00
_cell.angle_gamma   90.00
#
_symmetry.space_group_name_H-M   'P 1'
#
loop_
_entity.id
_entity.type
_entity.pdbx_description
1 polymer ?
#
loop_
_entity_poly.entity_id
_entity_poly.type
_entity_poly.pdbx_seq_one_letter_code
_entity_poly.pdbx_strand_id
1 'polypeptide(L)'
;MTERMAALRALLHAKADGAAPAREAFAAEFADHALVTDKWLAVVATRPAADALDDVEALVAGPNWHPTNPNRVRAIVGSLARLNPAAFHRGDGAGYRFVAAQVKAMDAINPQVAARLLGAFEGLPRWTLAARGAALAALAPMRSAALSRDVAELLGRLPA
;
A
#
# COMPACT_ATOMS: atom_id res chain seq x y z
N MET A 1 -10.65 -21.79 -6.31
CA MET A 1 -9.85 -20.58 -6.02
C MET A 1 -10.71 -19.33 -5.86
N THR A 2 -11.52 -18.93 -6.83
CA THR A 2 -12.29 -17.67 -6.81
C THR A 2 -13.25 -17.56 -5.61
N GLU A 3 -14.03 -18.58 -5.33
CA GLU A 3 -14.95 -18.63 -4.19
C GLU A 3 -14.22 -18.57 -2.84
N ARG A 4 -13.09 -19.28 -2.71
CA ARG A 4 -12.26 -19.27 -1.50
C ARG A 4 -11.63 -17.91 -1.26
N MET A 5 -11.20 -17.21 -2.31
CA MET A 5 -10.71 -15.83 -2.22
C MET A 5 -11.82 -14.86 -1.80
N ALA A 6 -13.03 -15.04 -2.33
CA ALA A 6 -14.19 -14.24 -1.93
C ALA A 6 -14.57 -14.48 -0.47
N ALA A 7 -14.58 -15.73 -0.02
CA ALA A 7 -14.83 -16.11 1.36
C ALA A 7 -13.77 -15.53 2.31
N LEU A 8 -12.49 -15.65 1.95
CA LEU A 8 -11.39 -15.06 2.73
C LEU A 8 -11.55 -13.54 2.85
N ARG A 9 -11.86 -12.87 1.74
CA ARG A 9 -12.13 -11.43 1.77
C ARG A 9 -13.28 -11.09 2.72
N ALA A 10 -14.38 -11.82 2.66
CA ALA A 10 -15.52 -11.61 3.54
C ALA A 10 -15.16 -11.77 5.02
N LEU A 11 -14.41 -12.83 5.36
CA LEU A 11 -13.94 -13.05 6.73
C LEU A 11 -13.05 -11.92 7.24
N LEU A 12 -12.07 -11.49 6.44
CA LEU A 12 -11.15 -10.41 6.79
C LEU A 12 -11.86 -9.06 6.93
N HIS A 13 -12.80 -8.76 6.02
CA HIS A 13 -13.56 -7.50 6.05
C HIS A 13 -14.55 -7.46 7.22
N ALA A 14 -15.15 -8.59 7.58
CA ALA A 14 -16.05 -8.70 8.73
C ALA A 14 -15.30 -8.79 10.08
N LYS A 15 -13.96 -8.90 10.08
CA LYS A 15 -13.16 -9.21 11.28
C LYS A 15 -13.71 -10.45 12.01
N ALA A 16 -14.16 -11.45 11.24
CA ALA A 16 -14.80 -12.63 11.77
C ALA A 16 -13.82 -13.53 12.56
N ASP A 17 -14.35 -14.26 13.52
CA ASP A 17 -13.60 -15.33 14.17
C ASP A 17 -13.11 -16.33 13.12
N GLY A 18 -11.84 -16.73 13.20
CA GLY A 18 -11.22 -17.60 12.22
C GLY A 18 -10.62 -16.91 10.98
N ALA A 19 -10.74 -15.58 10.83
CA ALA A 19 -10.14 -14.84 9.71
C ALA A 19 -8.60 -15.00 9.64
N ALA A 20 -7.91 -14.98 10.80
CA ALA A 20 -6.46 -15.13 10.85
C ALA A 20 -6.00 -16.53 10.39
N PRO A 21 -6.49 -17.66 10.96
CA PRO A 21 -6.11 -18.99 10.47
C PRO A 21 -6.54 -19.23 9.01
N ALA A 22 -7.66 -18.68 8.54
CA ALA A 22 -8.05 -18.78 7.14
C ALA A 22 -7.08 -18.05 6.21
N ARG A 23 -6.55 -16.90 6.64
CA ARG A 23 -5.53 -16.14 5.91
C ARG A 23 -4.24 -16.95 5.76
N GLU A 24 -3.78 -17.56 6.84
CA GLU A 24 -2.56 -18.37 6.86
C GLU A 24 -2.70 -19.63 6.03
N ALA A 25 -3.81 -20.37 6.19
CA ALA A 25 -4.10 -21.56 5.42
C ALA A 25 -4.16 -21.28 3.92
N PHE A 26 -4.78 -20.15 3.51
CA PHE A 26 -4.83 -19.74 2.11
C PHE A 26 -3.45 -19.43 1.56
N ALA A 27 -2.64 -18.68 2.32
CA ALA A 27 -1.27 -18.34 1.93
C ALA A 27 -0.41 -19.59 1.73
N ALA A 28 -0.49 -20.55 2.65
CA ALA A 28 0.25 -21.82 2.57
C ALA A 28 -0.17 -22.67 1.36
N GLU A 29 -1.47 -22.79 1.11
CA GLU A 29 -2.00 -23.61 0.00
C GLU A 29 -1.60 -23.07 -1.38
N PHE A 30 -1.54 -21.73 -1.53
CA PHE A 30 -1.26 -21.10 -2.82
C PHE A 30 0.14 -20.47 -2.90
N ALA A 31 1.08 -20.87 -2.04
CA ALA A 31 2.43 -20.31 -1.96
C ALA A 31 3.17 -20.36 -3.31
N ASP A 32 3.03 -21.45 -4.06
CA ASP A 32 3.70 -21.67 -5.35
C ASP A 32 2.97 -21.02 -6.54
N HIS A 33 1.85 -20.31 -6.28
CA HIS A 33 1.04 -19.69 -7.33
C HIS A 33 1.14 -18.16 -7.28
N ALA A 34 2.17 -17.58 -7.92
CA ALA A 34 2.49 -16.15 -7.86
C ALA A 34 1.30 -15.20 -8.07
N LEU A 35 0.45 -15.47 -9.07
CA LEU A 35 -0.72 -14.64 -9.36
C LEU A 35 -1.82 -14.74 -8.28
N VAL A 36 -1.94 -15.90 -7.64
CA VAL A 36 -2.88 -16.09 -6.52
C VAL A 36 -2.35 -15.41 -5.28
N THR A 37 -1.05 -15.53 -5.03
CA THR A 37 -0.36 -14.81 -3.95
C THR A 37 -0.53 -13.30 -4.08
N ASP A 38 -0.35 -12.72 -5.27
CA ASP A 38 -0.56 -11.29 -5.49
C ASP A 38 -2.02 -10.86 -5.17
N LYS A 39 -3.00 -11.67 -5.54
CA LYS A 39 -4.40 -11.41 -5.19
C LYS A 39 -4.66 -11.50 -3.69
N TRP A 40 -4.08 -12.50 -3.03
CA TRP A 40 -4.18 -12.66 -1.59
C TRP A 40 -3.57 -11.46 -0.85
N LEU A 41 -2.38 -11.02 -1.25
CA LEU A 41 -1.71 -9.84 -0.71
C LEU A 41 -2.58 -8.57 -0.85
N ALA A 42 -3.21 -8.40 -2.01
CA ALA A 42 -4.14 -7.30 -2.22
C ALA A 42 -5.38 -7.37 -1.32
N VAL A 43 -5.91 -8.57 -1.06
CA VAL A 43 -7.03 -8.77 -0.12
C VAL A 43 -6.63 -8.38 1.30
N VAL A 44 -5.45 -8.77 1.75
CA VAL A 44 -4.92 -8.37 3.08
C VAL A 44 -4.74 -6.85 3.15
N ALA A 45 -4.09 -6.25 2.16
CA ALA A 45 -3.82 -4.82 2.12
C ALA A 45 -5.10 -3.95 2.04
N THR A 46 -6.20 -4.51 1.53
CA THR A 46 -7.49 -3.80 1.39
C THR A 46 -8.47 -4.09 2.52
N ARG A 47 -8.08 -4.77 3.58
CA ARG A 47 -8.92 -4.95 4.77
C ARG A 47 -9.34 -3.57 5.32
N PRO A 48 -10.65 -3.26 5.46
CA PRO A 48 -11.12 -1.90 5.76
C PRO A 48 -10.97 -1.57 7.26
N ALA A 49 -9.72 -1.39 7.68
CA ALA A 49 -9.36 -1.07 9.05
C ALA A 49 -8.03 -0.28 9.09
N ALA A 50 -7.91 0.62 10.06
CA ALA A 50 -6.71 1.43 10.23
C ALA A 50 -5.46 0.58 10.56
N ASP A 51 -5.63 -0.50 11.31
CA ASP A 51 -4.61 -1.49 11.66
C ASP A 51 -4.20 -2.42 10.49
N ALA A 52 -4.84 -2.33 9.33
CA ALA A 52 -4.36 -2.99 8.12
C ALA A 52 -3.00 -2.47 7.65
N LEU A 53 -2.59 -1.28 8.11
CA LEU A 53 -1.23 -0.77 7.86
C LEU A 53 -0.19 -1.68 8.51
N ASP A 54 -0.43 -2.16 9.73
CA ASP A 54 0.49 -3.03 10.47
C ASP A 54 0.68 -4.37 9.73
N ASP A 55 -0.42 -4.93 9.18
CA ASP A 55 -0.35 -6.11 8.30
C ASP A 55 0.52 -5.84 7.05
N VAL A 56 0.36 -4.67 6.42
CA VAL A 56 1.10 -4.31 5.21
C VAL A 56 2.59 -4.06 5.51
N GLU A 57 2.91 -3.44 6.63
CA GLU A 57 4.29 -3.27 7.10
C GLU A 57 4.95 -4.64 7.33
N ALA A 58 4.24 -5.58 7.96
CA ALA A 58 4.72 -6.95 8.14
C ALA A 58 4.93 -7.68 6.79
N LEU A 59 4.05 -7.47 5.81
CA LEU A 59 4.22 -8.04 4.46
C LEU A 59 5.45 -7.49 3.74
N VAL A 60 5.74 -6.20 3.88
CA VAL A 60 6.92 -5.55 3.28
C VAL A 60 8.22 -5.96 3.99
N ALA A 61 8.16 -6.30 5.27
CA ALA A 61 9.29 -6.84 6.01
C ALA A 61 9.48 -8.36 5.82
N GLY A 62 8.51 -9.04 5.26
CA GLY A 62 8.45 -10.50 5.17
C GLY A 62 8.95 -11.09 3.85
N PRO A 63 8.92 -12.43 3.74
CA PRO A 63 9.45 -13.17 2.58
C PRO A 63 8.66 -12.95 1.29
N ASN A 64 7.44 -12.43 1.38
CA ASN A 64 6.60 -12.13 0.22
C ASN A 64 6.95 -10.80 -0.45
N TRP A 65 7.85 -10.01 0.14
CA TRP A 65 8.27 -8.74 -0.45
C TRP A 65 9.33 -8.94 -1.54
N HIS A 66 8.97 -8.55 -2.76
CA HIS A 66 9.86 -8.55 -3.93
C HIS A 66 9.77 -7.20 -4.62
N PRO A 67 10.58 -6.20 -4.21
CA PRO A 67 10.49 -4.83 -4.72
C PRO A 67 10.81 -4.71 -6.21
N THR A 68 11.54 -5.65 -6.80
CA THR A 68 11.80 -5.70 -8.25
C THR A 68 10.63 -6.24 -9.06
N ASN A 69 9.59 -6.79 -8.40
CA ASN A 69 8.37 -7.26 -9.07
C ASN A 69 7.26 -6.20 -8.97
N PRO A 70 6.92 -5.48 -10.08
CA PRO A 70 5.91 -4.43 -10.06
C PRO A 70 4.52 -4.90 -9.64
N ASN A 71 4.16 -6.16 -9.94
CA ASN A 71 2.88 -6.72 -9.54
C ASN A 71 2.80 -6.89 -8.02
N ARG A 72 3.89 -7.34 -7.40
CA ARG A 72 4.00 -7.50 -5.96
C ARG A 72 3.90 -6.15 -5.23
N VAL A 73 4.62 -5.15 -5.69
CA VAL A 73 4.56 -3.78 -5.15
C VAL A 73 3.15 -3.21 -5.28
N ARG A 74 2.51 -3.39 -6.44
CA ARG A 74 1.13 -2.96 -6.66
C ARG A 74 0.14 -3.69 -5.76
N ALA A 75 0.30 -5.00 -5.60
CA ALA A 75 -0.60 -5.83 -4.78
C ALA A 75 -0.56 -5.43 -3.30
N ILE A 76 0.58 -5.05 -2.77
CA ILE A 76 0.74 -4.67 -1.36
C ILE A 76 0.55 -3.16 -1.21
N VAL A 77 1.54 -2.37 -1.62
CA VAL A 77 1.58 -0.93 -1.36
C VAL A 77 0.55 -0.17 -2.18
N GLY A 78 0.41 -0.51 -3.47
CA GLY A 78 -0.57 0.12 -4.36
C GLY A 78 -2.02 -0.12 -3.91
N SER A 79 -2.32 -1.32 -3.42
CA SER A 79 -3.65 -1.66 -2.91
C SER A 79 -3.96 -0.91 -1.61
N LEU A 80 -3.03 -0.84 -0.66
CA LEU A 80 -3.19 -0.02 0.54
C LEU A 80 -3.47 1.44 0.17
N ALA A 81 -2.61 2.03 -0.65
CA ALA A 81 -2.64 3.46 -0.94
C ALA A 81 -3.91 3.91 -1.72
N ARG A 82 -4.48 3.04 -2.55
CA ARG A 82 -5.60 3.41 -3.44
C ARG A 82 -6.94 2.82 -3.04
N LEU A 83 -6.94 1.67 -2.34
CA LEU A 83 -8.15 0.89 -2.09
C LEU A 83 -8.44 0.70 -0.60
N ASN A 84 -7.59 1.21 0.30
CA ASN A 84 -7.80 1.17 1.74
C ASN A 84 -7.77 2.57 2.36
N PRO A 85 -8.85 3.36 2.24
CA PRO A 85 -8.87 4.70 2.81
C PRO A 85 -8.73 4.71 4.35
N ALA A 86 -9.17 3.67 5.05
CA ALA A 86 -9.06 3.58 6.49
C ALA A 86 -7.59 3.52 6.98
N ALA A 87 -6.73 2.79 6.27
CA ALA A 87 -5.32 2.70 6.59
C ALA A 87 -4.51 3.85 5.98
N PHE A 88 -4.79 4.22 4.72
CA PHE A 88 -4.05 5.29 4.03
C PHE A 88 -4.29 6.65 4.67
N HIS A 89 -5.56 6.98 5.00
CA HIS A 89 -5.94 8.24 5.65
C HIS A 89 -6.00 8.13 7.19
N ARG A 90 -5.22 7.25 7.77
CA ARG A 90 -5.12 7.09 9.21
C ARG A 90 -4.78 8.44 9.88
N GLY A 91 -5.51 8.80 10.94
CA GLY A 91 -5.48 10.14 11.53
C GLY A 91 -4.13 10.59 12.08
N ASP A 92 -3.25 9.65 12.43
CA ASP A 92 -1.86 9.90 12.84
C ASP A 92 -0.89 10.15 11.67
N GLY A 93 -1.37 10.06 10.43
CA GLY A 93 -0.57 10.22 9.21
C GLY A 93 0.39 9.08 8.90
N ALA A 94 0.33 7.95 9.62
CA ALA A 94 1.24 6.83 9.42
C ALA A 94 1.11 6.22 8.02
N GLY A 95 -0.12 6.11 7.48
CA GLY A 95 -0.35 5.65 6.10
C GLY A 95 0.37 6.49 5.05
N TYR A 96 0.36 7.81 5.21
CA TYR A 96 1.08 8.72 4.30
C TYR A 96 2.59 8.56 4.42
N ARG A 97 3.13 8.49 5.64
CA ARG A 97 4.57 8.29 5.87
C ARG A 97 5.03 6.96 5.28
N PHE A 98 4.27 5.89 5.49
CA PHE A 98 4.57 4.59 4.93
C PHE A 98 4.62 4.64 3.40
N VAL A 99 3.59 5.16 2.74
CA VAL A 99 3.56 5.21 1.27
C VAL A 99 4.65 6.12 0.72
N ALA A 100 4.92 7.29 1.33
CA ALA A 100 6.01 8.17 0.92
C ALA A 100 7.39 7.49 1.03
N ALA A 101 7.63 6.72 2.10
CA ALA A 101 8.85 5.93 2.26
C ALA A 101 8.98 4.85 1.17
N GLN A 102 7.88 4.17 0.83
CA GLN A 102 7.88 3.18 -0.26
C GLN A 102 8.11 3.82 -1.62
N VAL A 103 7.54 5.00 -1.90
CA VAL A 103 7.83 5.77 -3.13
C VAL A 103 9.32 6.05 -3.24
N LYS A 104 9.94 6.57 -2.18
CA LYS A 104 11.38 6.86 -2.16
C LYS A 104 12.23 5.61 -2.39
N ALA A 105 11.91 4.50 -1.72
CA ALA A 105 12.62 3.23 -1.88
C ALA A 105 12.47 2.67 -3.30
N MET A 106 11.28 2.77 -3.88
CA MET A 106 10.98 2.29 -5.22
C MET A 106 11.59 3.16 -6.33
N ASP A 107 11.83 4.44 -6.08
CA ASP A 107 12.40 5.35 -7.06
C ASP A 107 13.80 4.91 -7.52
N ALA A 108 14.60 4.35 -6.63
CA ALA A 108 15.90 3.78 -6.93
C ALA A 108 15.85 2.45 -7.73
N ILE A 109 14.70 1.73 -7.68
CA ILE A 109 14.54 0.40 -8.28
C ILE A 109 13.77 0.49 -9.60
N ASN A 110 12.63 1.19 -9.58
CA ASN A 110 11.74 1.37 -10.71
C ASN A 110 10.97 2.70 -10.60
N PRO A 111 11.49 3.78 -11.22
CA PRO A 111 10.89 5.11 -11.17
C PRO A 111 9.42 5.16 -11.61
N GLN A 112 9.04 4.36 -12.59
CA GLN A 112 7.65 4.34 -13.08
C GLN A 112 6.69 3.75 -12.04
N VAL A 113 7.13 2.72 -11.30
CA VAL A 113 6.34 2.16 -10.20
C VAL A 113 6.25 3.17 -9.05
N ALA A 114 7.37 3.83 -8.71
CA ALA A 114 7.40 4.89 -7.70
C ALA A 114 6.44 6.03 -8.04
N ALA A 115 6.49 6.55 -9.27
CA ALA A 115 5.56 7.59 -9.74
C ALA A 115 4.10 7.15 -9.64
N ARG A 116 3.78 5.90 -9.98
CA ARG A 116 2.41 5.35 -9.82
C ARG A 116 1.97 5.29 -8.36
N LEU A 117 2.86 4.95 -7.43
CA LEU A 117 2.55 4.97 -6.00
C LEU A 117 2.31 6.41 -5.52
N LEU A 118 3.17 7.35 -5.93
CA LEU A 118 3.04 8.78 -5.62
C LEU A 118 1.71 9.36 -6.10
N GLY A 119 1.15 8.85 -7.20
CA GLY A 119 -0.18 9.21 -7.70
C GLY A 119 -1.32 9.00 -6.69
N ALA A 120 -1.13 8.26 -5.61
CA ALA A 120 -2.11 8.17 -4.52
C ALA A 120 -2.35 9.51 -3.81
N PHE A 121 -1.40 10.45 -3.91
CA PHE A 121 -1.47 11.79 -3.32
C PHE A 121 -2.12 12.85 -4.23
N GLU A 122 -2.50 12.52 -5.45
CA GLU A 122 -3.12 13.48 -6.40
C GLU A 122 -4.44 14.07 -5.88
N GLY A 123 -5.10 13.40 -4.94
CA GLY A 123 -6.30 13.88 -4.28
C GLY A 123 -6.10 14.99 -3.24
N LEU A 124 -4.85 15.31 -2.88
CA LEU A 124 -4.48 16.28 -1.82
C LEU A 124 -5.30 17.57 -1.80
N PRO A 125 -5.58 18.25 -2.94
CA PRO A 125 -6.35 19.50 -2.92
C PRO A 125 -7.78 19.36 -2.38
N ARG A 126 -8.34 18.15 -2.41
CA ARG A 126 -9.72 17.84 -2.00
C ARG A 126 -9.83 17.23 -0.61
N TRP A 127 -8.69 16.97 0.06
CA TRP A 127 -8.68 16.38 1.39
C TRP A 127 -8.93 17.41 2.48
N THR A 128 -9.31 16.95 3.66
CA THR A 128 -9.45 17.81 4.84
C THR A 128 -8.11 18.49 5.17
N LEU A 129 -8.15 19.64 5.82
CA LEU A 129 -6.93 20.36 6.20
C LEU A 129 -5.96 19.49 7.03
N ALA A 130 -6.49 18.71 7.96
CA ALA A 130 -5.68 17.81 8.80
C ALA A 130 -5.00 16.71 7.96
N ALA A 131 -5.76 16.02 7.10
CA ALA A 131 -5.23 14.97 6.22
C ALA A 131 -4.20 15.54 5.23
N ARG A 132 -4.51 16.70 4.65
CA ARG A 132 -3.60 17.40 3.73
C ARG A 132 -2.30 17.79 4.42
N GLY A 133 -2.37 18.39 5.61
CA GLY A 133 -1.18 18.78 6.38
C GLY A 133 -0.30 17.58 6.74
N ALA A 134 -0.90 16.48 7.20
CA ALA A 134 -0.17 15.25 7.51
C ALA A 134 0.49 14.62 6.27
N ALA A 135 -0.19 14.62 5.13
CA ALA A 135 0.36 14.10 3.87
C ALA A 135 1.50 14.98 3.34
N LEU A 136 1.37 16.31 3.38
CA LEU A 136 2.43 17.24 2.99
C LEU A 136 3.67 17.07 3.89
N ALA A 137 3.48 16.90 5.19
CA ALA A 137 4.58 16.62 6.12
C ALA A 137 5.28 15.29 5.78
N ALA A 138 4.53 14.26 5.37
CA ALA A 138 5.11 12.98 4.94
C ALA A 138 5.90 13.09 3.62
N LEU A 139 5.49 13.97 2.70
CA LEU A 139 6.16 14.19 1.42
C LEU A 139 7.34 15.17 1.50
N ALA A 140 7.39 16.01 2.53
CA ALA A 140 8.42 17.05 2.67
C ALA A 140 9.86 16.54 2.54
N PRO A 141 10.26 15.42 3.16
CA PRO A 141 11.63 14.89 3.03
C PRO A 141 12.00 14.48 1.60
N MET A 142 11.01 14.18 0.74
CA MET A 142 11.25 13.82 -0.65
C MET A 142 11.61 15.03 -1.51
N ARG A 143 11.11 16.24 -1.16
CA ARG A 143 11.33 17.47 -1.93
C ARG A 143 12.81 17.91 -1.96
N SER A 144 13.60 17.50 -0.96
CA SER A 144 15.03 17.76 -0.85
C SER A 144 15.90 16.56 -1.26
N ALA A 145 15.29 15.44 -1.64
CA ALA A 145 16.02 14.25 -2.03
C ALA A 145 16.38 14.26 -3.52
N ALA A 146 17.45 13.56 -3.89
CA ALA A 146 17.73 13.25 -5.28
C ALA A 146 16.74 12.20 -5.77
N LEU A 147 15.82 12.59 -6.63
CA LEU A 147 14.77 11.76 -7.20
C LEU A 147 14.93 11.60 -8.69
N SER A 148 14.39 10.52 -9.24
CA SER A 148 14.23 10.37 -10.68
C SER A 148 13.38 11.49 -11.26
N ARG A 149 13.52 11.72 -12.57
CA ARG A 149 12.73 12.73 -13.28
C ARG A 149 11.23 12.50 -13.12
N ASP A 150 10.78 11.26 -13.25
CA ASP A 150 9.35 10.90 -13.20
C ASP A 150 8.73 11.23 -11.84
N VAL A 151 9.42 10.88 -10.75
CA VAL A 151 8.94 11.15 -9.38
C VAL A 151 9.05 12.63 -9.05
N ALA A 152 10.17 13.29 -9.43
CA ALA A 152 10.37 14.73 -9.19
C ALA A 152 9.31 15.59 -9.91
N GLU A 153 8.98 15.26 -11.16
CA GLU A 153 7.97 15.98 -11.94
C GLU A 153 6.58 15.83 -11.31
N LEU A 154 6.18 14.61 -10.92
CA LEU A 154 4.90 14.39 -10.29
C LEU A 154 4.82 15.04 -8.90
N LEU A 155 5.89 14.94 -8.10
CA LEU A 155 5.97 15.59 -6.79
C LEU A 155 5.87 17.12 -6.89
N GLY A 156 6.46 17.70 -7.94
CA GLY A 156 6.39 19.14 -8.23
C GLY A 156 5.00 19.64 -8.59
N ARG A 157 4.12 18.76 -9.09
CA ARG A 157 2.71 19.08 -9.38
C ARG A 157 1.80 19.04 -8.14
N LEU A 158 2.25 18.36 -7.09
CA LEU A 158 1.50 18.31 -5.83
C LEU A 158 1.68 19.63 -5.08
N PRO A 159 0.67 20.10 -4.32
CA PRO A 159 0.78 21.27 -3.46
C PRO A 159 2.01 21.20 -2.55
N ALA A 160 2.53 22.39 -2.22
CA ALA A 160 3.62 22.53 -1.25
C ALA A 160 3.05 22.73 0.15
#